data_b456df62448a7ecf540e57ea8f8e4443
#
_entry.id   b456df62448a7ecf540e57ea8f8e4443
#
_cell.length_a   1.000
_cell.length_b   1.000
_cell.length_c   1.000
_cell.angle_alpha   90.00
_cell.angle_beta   90.00
_cell.angle_gamma   90.00
#
_symmetry.space_group_name_H-M   'P 1'
#
loop_
_entity.id
_entity.type
_entity.pdbx_description
1 polymer ?
#
loop_
_entity_poly.entity_id
_entity_poly.type
_entity_poly.pdbx_seq_one_letter_code
_entity_poly.pdbx_strand_id
1 'polypeptide(L)'
;MNRRQLLAGAAAGATVLARPWAARAQQAITLNGAVQFNDDHVFTRALVRFEELVKQYYTAQPVNFVLHKNSSLGLEKQYFEYMSAGRGAVDYGIVSPAHMSTFSRAAPFVDAPFLFRDLAHWNAVLDQDLFAPVAAEIERRARVGLIGYAGGGVRNIFANKRITNMAELRGLKVRVQGAPIWSRTFQAAGMSPSVIAYNEVYNGIQNNVIEAGENEAAGVEAMRFYEVAPNLIMTQHAITIRPLCFSSQTLARLPAPLQEAIKRAGKEAGTFGRQAESSEDGQKLTQLETAGRLRRVEFTERAALKRAVDPVMVAYAREVDAEAIFNRINAITS
;
A
#
# COMPACT_ATOMS: atom_id res chain seq x y z
N MET A 1 -28.11 -6.57 -96.71
CA MET A 1 -29.51 -6.08 -96.65
C MET A 1 -30.09 -6.28 -95.29
N ASN A 2 -30.66 -5.17 -94.72
CA ASN A 2 -31.65 -5.02 -93.65
C ASN A 2 -31.24 -5.34 -92.20
N ARG A 3 -31.00 -4.36 -91.46
CA ARG A 3 -31.87 -3.44 -90.69
C ARG A 3 -32.84 -4.20 -89.76
N ARG A 4 -32.59 -4.13 -88.47
CA ARG A 4 -33.47 -3.36 -87.57
C ARG A 4 -32.92 -3.39 -86.15
N GLN A 5 -32.79 -2.26 -85.60
CA GLN A 5 -32.57 -1.90 -84.23
C GLN A 5 -33.67 -2.41 -83.34
N LEU A 6 -33.34 -2.73 -82.11
CA LEU A 6 -34.21 -2.40 -81.00
C LEU A 6 -33.36 -2.16 -79.73
N LEU A 7 -33.49 -0.96 -79.26
CA LEU A 7 -33.02 -0.44 -77.99
C LEU A 7 -33.69 -1.19 -76.84
N ALA A 8 -32.92 -1.71 -75.87
CA ALA A 8 -33.42 -2.04 -74.53
C ALA A 8 -32.44 -1.45 -73.54
N GLY A 9 -32.87 -0.39 -72.88
CA GLY A 9 -32.11 0.28 -71.86
C GLY A 9 -31.88 -0.61 -70.64
N ALA A 10 -30.65 -0.81 -70.26
CA ALA A 10 -30.26 -1.40 -68.98
C ALA A 10 -30.14 -0.28 -67.96
N ALA A 11 -31.15 -0.18 -67.08
CA ALA A 11 -31.04 0.61 -65.84
C ALA A 11 -30.03 -0.08 -64.93
N ALA A 12 -28.84 0.48 -64.87
CA ALA A 12 -27.85 0.10 -63.88
C ALA A 12 -28.30 0.56 -62.49
N GLY A 13 -29.00 -0.30 -61.77
CA GLY A 13 -29.26 -0.11 -60.34
C GLY A 13 -27.95 -0.23 -59.54
N ALA A 14 -27.44 0.91 -59.09
CA ALA A 14 -26.37 0.94 -58.15
C ALA A 14 -26.88 0.43 -56.79
N THR A 15 -26.73 -0.86 -56.55
CA THR A 15 -26.84 -1.45 -55.18
C THR A 15 -25.66 -0.95 -54.38
N VAL A 16 -25.89 0.10 -53.60
CA VAL A 16 -25.01 0.49 -52.53
C VAL A 16 -25.06 -0.65 -51.50
N LEU A 17 -24.08 -1.55 -51.56
CA LEU A 17 -23.79 -2.50 -50.52
C LEU A 17 -23.39 -1.70 -49.30
N ALA A 18 -24.37 -1.37 -48.44
CA ALA A 18 -24.11 -0.92 -47.09
C ALA A 18 -23.31 -2.06 -46.39
N ARG A 19 -21.98 -1.92 -46.39
CA ARG A 19 -21.15 -2.78 -45.56
C ARG A 19 -21.62 -2.51 -44.11
N PRO A 20 -22.10 -3.55 -43.37
CA PRO A 20 -22.34 -3.36 -41.97
C PRO A 20 -20.99 -2.93 -41.38
N TRP A 21 -20.98 -1.77 -40.75
CA TRP A 21 -19.87 -1.35 -39.90
C TRP A 21 -19.85 -2.42 -38.80
N ALA A 22 -19.02 -3.46 -39.00
CA ALA A 22 -18.71 -4.38 -37.93
C ALA A 22 -18.11 -3.49 -36.82
N ALA A 23 -18.91 -3.23 -35.81
CA ALA A 23 -18.43 -2.63 -34.59
C ALA A 23 -17.26 -3.53 -34.15
N ARG A 24 -16.03 -3.06 -34.40
CA ARG A 24 -14.84 -3.73 -33.87
C ARG A 24 -15.09 -3.79 -32.37
N ALA A 25 -15.36 -4.99 -31.87
CA ALA A 25 -15.38 -5.18 -30.43
C ALA A 25 -14.08 -4.60 -29.88
N GLN A 26 -14.21 -3.52 -29.16
CA GLN A 26 -13.05 -2.78 -28.65
C GLN A 26 -12.32 -3.72 -27.71
N GLN A 27 -11.08 -4.05 -28.03
CA GLN A 27 -10.29 -5.04 -27.29
C GLN A 27 -10.21 -4.60 -25.82
N ALA A 28 -10.56 -5.51 -24.90
CA ALA A 28 -10.53 -5.21 -23.48
C ALA A 28 -9.12 -4.79 -23.02
N ILE A 29 -9.04 -3.76 -22.20
CA ILE A 29 -7.80 -3.38 -21.53
C ILE A 29 -7.59 -4.33 -20.34
N THR A 30 -6.42 -4.96 -20.23
CA THR A 30 -6.09 -5.79 -19.08
C THR A 30 -5.05 -5.09 -18.22
N LEU A 31 -5.32 -5.01 -16.91
CA LEU A 31 -4.44 -4.43 -15.90
C LEU A 31 -4.09 -5.50 -14.85
N ASN A 32 -2.80 -5.64 -14.57
CA ASN A 32 -2.27 -6.61 -13.62
C ASN A 32 -2.00 -5.94 -12.28
N GLY A 33 -2.61 -6.44 -11.23
CA GLY A 33 -2.40 -5.99 -9.85
C GLY A 33 -1.58 -6.99 -9.04
N ALA A 34 -0.92 -6.52 -7.98
CA ALA A 34 -0.24 -7.38 -7.03
C ALA A 34 -0.48 -6.95 -5.59
N VAL A 35 -0.66 -7.95 -4.72
CA VAL A 35 -0.77 -7.76 -3.27
C VAL A 35 -0.16 -8.95 -2.53
N GLN A 36 0.49 -8.64 -1.41
CA GLN A 36 1.19 -9.65 -0.60
C GLN A 36 0.23 -10.56 0.19
N PHE A 37 -0.99 -10.12 0.43
CA PHE A 37 -1.95 -10.73 1.34
C PHE A 37 -3.07 -11.52 0.62
N ASN A 38 -3.85 -12.30 1.42
CA ASN A 38 -5.03 -13.03 0.99
C ASN A 38 -6.26 -12.13 0.80
N ASP A 39 -7.39 -12.72 0.45
CA ASP A 39 -8.64 -12.02 0.16
C ASP A 39 -9.22 -11.26 1.37
N ASP A 40 -9.05 -11.78 2.57
CA ASP A 40 -9.64 -11.22 3.79
C ASP A 40 -8.90 -9.96 4.28
N HIS A 41 -7.65 -9.79 3.85
CA HIS A 41 -6.84 -8.66 4.29
C HIS A 41 -7.37 -7.34 3.71
N VAL A 42 -7.43 -6.30 4.53
CA VAL A 42 -7.97 -4.99 4.16
C VAL A 42 -7.29 -4.38 2.94
N PHE A 43 -6.00 -4.60 2.76
CA PHE A 43 -5.27 -4.09 1.60
C PHE A 43 -5.70 -4.75 0.29
N THR A 44 -6.00 -6.05 0.33
CA THR A 44 -6.55 -6.77 -0.83
C THR A 44 -7.96 -6.26 -1.14
N ARG A 45 -8.80 -6.09 -0.11
CA ARG A 45 -10.15 -5.53 -0.27
C ARG A 45 -10.14 -4.10 -0.80
N ALA A 46 -9.15 -3.28 -0.42
CA ALA A 46 -8.98 -1.93 -0.97
C ALA A 46 -8.63 -1.95 -2.47
N LEU A 47 -7.80 -2.90 -2.93
CA LEU A 47 -7.52 -3.07 -4.35
C LEU A 47 -8.73 -3.61 -5.12
N VAL A 48 -9.48 -4.55 -4.57
CA VAL A 48 -10.74 -5.03 -5.18
C VAL A 48 -11.73 -3.85 -5.31
N ARG A 49 -11.85 -3.02 -4.26
CA ARG A 49 -12.68 -1.81 -4.32
C ARG A 49 -12.21 -0.82 -5.38
N PHE A 50 -10.92 -0.65 -5.55
CA PHE A 50 -10.33 0.15 -6.63
C PHE A 50 -10.77 -0.37 -8.02
N GLU A 51 -10.69 -1.68 -8.26
CA GLU A 51 -11.09 -2.31 -9.53
C GLU A 51 -12.58 -2.10 -9.84
N GLU A 52 -13.45 -2.27 -8.82
CA GLU A 52 -14.88 -2.01 -8.94
C GLU A 52 -15.17 -0.55 -9.32
N LEU A 53 -14.52 0.39 -8.62
CA LEU A 53 -14.71 1.82 -8.88
C LEU A 53 -14.21 2.23 -10.26
N VAL A 54 -13.08 1.69 -10.73
CA VAL A 54 -12.61 1.95 -12.10
C VAL A 54 -13.66 1.48 -13.13
N LYS A 55 -14.21 0.26 -12.97
CA LYS A 55 -15.27 -0.25 -13.85
C LYS A 55 -16.54 0.61 -13.81
N GLN A 56 -16.86 1.17 -12.65
CA GLN A 56 -18.00 2.08 -12.48
C GLN A 56 -17.79 3.42 -13.20
N TYR A 57 -16.57 3.98 -13.12
CA TYR A 57 -16.26 5.31 -13.67
C TYR A 57 -15.88 5.30 -15.14
N TYR A 58 -15.46 4.16 -15.67
CA TYR A 58 -15.08 4.01 -17.06
C TYR A 58 -15.85 2.88 -17.75
N THR A 59 -16.80 3.26 -18.60
CA THR A 59 -17.71 2.32 -19.30
C THR A 59 -17.51 2.30 -20.81
N ALA A 60 -16.59 3.12 -21.34
CA ALA A 60 -16.39 3.26 -22.79
C ALA A 60 -15.79 1.98 -23.43
N GLN A 61 -15.06 1.19 -22.64
CA GLN A 61 -14.39 -0.03 -23.09
C GLN A 61 -14.23 -0.98 -21.87
N PRO A 62 -14.34 -2.30 -22.05
CA PRO A 62 -14.12 -3.24 -20.96
C PRO A 62 -12.71 -3.14 -20.37
N VAL A 63 -12.61 -3.12 -19.04
CA VAL A 63 -11.34 -3.21 -18.31
C VAL A 63 -11.35 -4.50 -17.49
N ASN A 64 -10.40 -5.38 -17.78
CA ASN A 64 -10.16 -6.60 -17.03
C ASN A 64 -9.05 -6.37 -16.01
N PHE A 65 -9.28 -6.82 -14.79
CA PHE A 65 -8.30 -6.81 -13.72
C PHE A 65 -7.87 -8.23 -13.38
N VAL A 66 -6.56 -8.42 -13.22
CA VAL A 66 -5.96 -9.68 -12.76
C VAL A 66 -5.15 -9.36 -11.51
N LEU A 67 -5.74 -9.60 -10.34
CA LEU A 67 -5.09 -9.34 -9.05
C LEU A 67 -4.34 -10.58 -8.57
N HIS A 68 -3.02 -10.50 -8.58
CA HIS A 68 -2.10 -11.51 -8.07
C HIS A 68 -1.94 -11.35 -6.56
N LYS A 69 -2.43 -12.32 -5.79
CA LYS A 69 -2.47 -12.32 -4.32
C LYS A 69 -1.40 -13.23 -3.71
N ASN A 70 -1.27 -13.19 -2.37
CA ASN A 70 -0.43 -14.09 -1.58
C ASN A 70 1.04 -14.09 -2.03
N SER A 71 1.58 -12.93 -2.37
CA SER A 71 2.97 -12.78 -2.84
C SER A 71 3.31 -13.61 -4.09
N SER A 72 2.32 -14.00 -4.91
CA SER A 72 2.56 -14.83 -6.10
C SER A 72 3.45 -14.17 -7.16
N LEU A 73 3.56 -12.83 -7.15
CA LEU A 73 4.52 -12.05 -7.94
C LEU A 73 5.66 -11.45 -7.07
N GLY A 74 5.93 -12.03 -5.92
CA GLY A 74 6.94 -11.57 -4.98
C GLY A 74 6.41 -10.62 -3.90
N LEU A 75 7.32 -10.08 -3.09
CA LEU A 75 7.03 -9.15 -2.01
C LEU A 75 6.84 -7.72 -2.54
N GLU A 76 6.36 -6.82 -1.67
CA GLU A 76 6.02 -5.43 -2.01
C GLU A 76 7.13 -4.69 -2.77
N LYS A 77 8.39 -4.87 -2.37
CA LYS A 77 9.53 -4.28 -3.08
C LYS A 77 9.62 -4.75 -4.53
N GLN A 78 9.44 -6.05 -4.78
CA GLN A 78 9.56 -6.65 -6.11
C GLN A 78 8.47 -6.15 -7.05
N TYR A 79 7.20 -6.20 -6.63
CA TYR A 79 6.15 -5.72 -7.52
C TYR A 79 6.11 -4.19 -7.65
N PHE A 80 6.65 -3.42 -6.69
CA PHE A 80 6.91 -1.99 -6.88
C PHE A 80 7.95 -1.73 -7.98
N GLU A 81 9.03 -2.53 -8.00
CA GLU A 81 10.05 -2.49 -9.05
C GLU A 81 9.46 -2.88 -10.42
N TYR A 82 8.53 -3.84 -10.48
CA TYR A 82 7.82 -4.19 -11.72
C TYR A 82 6.94 -3.04 -12.23
N MET A 83 6.22 -2.34 -11.35
CA MET A 83 5.48 -1.14 -11.72
C MET A 83 6.40 -0.04 -12.25
N SER A 84 7.55 0.16 -11.59
CA SER A 84 8.57 1.14 -11.99
C SER A 84 9.17 0.82 -13.36
N ALA A 85 9.36 -0.45 -13.69
CA ALA A 85 9.86 -0.88 -14.99
C ALA A 85 8.85 -0.66 -16.12
N GLY A 86 7.55 -0.60 -15.84
CA GLY A 86 6.49 -0.28 -16.80
C GLY A 86 6.32 -1.27 -17.95
N ARG A 87 6.68 -2.54 -17.71
CA ARG A 87 6.63 -3.62 -18.72
C ARG A 87 5.33 -4.42 -18.70
N GLY A 88 4.32 -3.98 -17.94
CA GLY A 88 3.01 -4.63 -17.83
C GLY A 88 2.98 -5.90 -16.98
N ALA A 89 4.08 -6.23 -16.28
CA ALA A 89 4.07 -7.35 -15.33
C ALA A 89 3.18 -7.04 -14.12
N VAL A 90 3.26 -5.80 -13.63
CA VAL A 90 2.37 -5.25 -12.59
C VAL A 90 2.09 -3.79 -12.95
N ASP A 91 0.82 -3.43 -12.99
CA ASP A 91 0.35 -2.08 -13.28
C ASP A 91 -0.07 -1.32 -12.03
N TYR A 92 -0.62 -2.02 -11.03
CA TYR A 92 -1.07 -1.42 -9.77
C TYR A 92 -0.81 -2.36 -8.59
N GLY A 93 -0.78 -1.80 -7.39
CA GLY A 93 -0.60 -2.55 -6.17
C GLY A 93 -0.70 -1.66 -4.94
N ILE A 94 -0.51 -2.26 -3.77
CA ILE A 94 -0.47 -1.55 -2.50
C ILE A 94 0.88 -1.85 -1.84
N VAL A 95 1.62 -0.80 -1.41
CA VAL A 95 3.04 -0.94 -1.04
C VAL A 95 3.37 -0.10 0.19
N SER A 96 4.16 -0.64 1.12
CA SER A 96 4.72 0.14 2.21
C SER A 96 5.70 1.19 1.70
N PRO A 97 5.65 2.43 2.22
CA PRO A 97 6.61 3.48 1.90
C PRO A 97 8.07 3.07 2.12
N ALA A 98 8.34 2.20 3.09
CA ALA A 98 9.68 1.66 3.36
C ALA A 98 10.30 0.96 2.15
N HIS A 99 9.50 0.29 1.32
CA HIS A 99 9.98 -0.42 0.12
C HIS A 99 10.24 0.49 -1.09
N MET A 100 9.91 1.78 -0.99
CA MET A 100 10.20 2.80 -1.99
C MET A 100 11.53 3.53 -1.74
N SER A 101 12.23 3.22 -0.65
CA SER A 101 13.44 3.91 -0.18
C SER A 101 14.60 3.93 -1.19
N THR A 102 14.69 2.95 -2.07
CA THR A 102 15.69 2.90 -3.16
C THR A 102 15.44 3.94 -4.25
N PHE A 103 14.22 4.45 -4.36
CA PHE A 103 13.83 5.48 -5.33
C PHE A 103 13.71 6.87 -4.69
N SER A 104 13.18 6.95 -3.47
CA SER A 104 13.05 8.20 -2.71
C SER A 104 13.47 7.98 -1.26
N ARG A 105 14.48 8.71 -0.81
CA ARG A 105 14.92 8.68 0.59
C ARG A 105 13.87 9.21 1.55
N ALA A 106 12.96 10.06 1.05
CA ALA A 106 11.87 10.63 1.83
C ALA A 106 10.65 9.71 1.94
N ALA A 107 10.52 8.69 1.06
CA ALA A 107 9.36 7.81 1.08
C ALA A 107 9.10 7.15 2.46
N PRO A 108 10.10 6.59 3.17
CA PRO A 108 9.88 5.99 4.49
C PRO A 108 9.47 6.98 5.59
N PHE A 109 9.59 8.29 5.34
CA PHE A 109 9.12 9.29 6.28
C PHE A 109 7.58 9.29 6.40
N VAL A 110 6.88 8.86 5.37
CA VAL A 110 5.41 8.92 5.28
C VAL A 110 4.72 8.07 6.35
N ASP A 111 5.30 6.93 6.74
CA ASP A 111 4.77 6.05 7.79
C ASP A 111 5.74 5.85 8.97
N ALA A 112 6.59 6.86 9.20
CA ALA A 112 7.62 6.77 10.23
C ALA A 112 7.04 6.62 11.65
N PRO A 113 7.75 5.92 12.55
CA PRO A 113 7.30 5.74 13.93
C PRO A 113 7.10 7.07 14.66
N PHE A 114 6.03 7.17 15.43
CA PHE A 114 5.62 8.35 16.21
C PHE A 114 5.38 9.63 15.40
N LEU A 115 5.25 9.54 14.07
CA LEU A 115 4.92 10.70 13.23
C LEU A 115 3.51 11.22 13.51
N PHE A 116 2.59 10.37 13.88
CA PHE A 116 1.19 10.71 14.16
C PHE A 116 0.89 10.53 15.65
N ARG A 117 0.09 11.45 16.20
CA ARG A 117 -0.36 11.38 17.60
C ARG A 117 -1.44 10.31 17.81
N ASP A 118 -2.40 10.29 16.89
CA ASP A 118 -3.58 9.42 16.91
C ASP A 118 -4.21 9.34 15.51
N LEU A 119 -5.31 8.58 15.37
CA LEU A 119 -6.01 8.40 14.09
C LEU A 119 -6.66 9.68 13.57
N ALA A 120 -7.10 10.59 14.45
CA ALA A 120 -7.68 11.86 14.03
C ALA A 120 -6.61 12.74 13.37
N HIS A 121 -5.45 12.87 14.01
CA HIS A 121 -4.30 13.56 13.47
C HIS A 121 -3.80 12.92 12.16
N TRP A 122 -3.71 11.59 12.12
CA TRP A 122 -3.32 10.83 10.93
C TRP A 122 -4.25 11.11 9.74
N ASN A 123 -5.59 11.08 9.96
CA ASN A 123 -6.56 11.43 8.92
C ASN A 123 -6.41 12.88 8.47
N ALA A 124 -6.26 13.83 9.38
CA ALA A 124 -6.10 15.24 9.05
C ALA A 124 -4.85 15.51 8.18
N VAL A 125 -3.76 14.79 8.43
CA VAL A 125 -2.53 14.85 7.59
C VAL A 125 -2.79 14.35 6.18
N LEU A 126 -3.49 13.22 6.04
CA LEU A 126 -3.79 12.62 4.75
C LEU A 126 -4.83 13.43 3.96
N ASP A 127 -5.85 13.95 4.63
CA ASP A 127 -6.91 14.75 4.00
C ASP A 127 -6.40 16.11 3.51
N GLN A 128 -5.34 16.66 4.14
CA GLN A 128 -4.63 17.86 3.68
C GLN A 128 -3.55 17.57 2.63
N ASP A 129 -3.39 16.32 2.22
CA ASP A 129 -2.40 15.87 1.21
C ASP A 129 -0.97 16.36 1.51
N LEU A 130 -0.55 16.33 2.79
CA LEU A 130 0.75 16.86 3.20
C LEU A 130 1.93 16.10 2.60
N PHE A 131 1.70 14.87 2.12
CA PHE A 131 2.71 14.05 1.47
C PHE A 131 2.81 14.26 -0.05
N ALA A 132 2.05 15.18 -0.65
CA ALA A 132 2.10 15.47 -2.08
C ALA A 132 3.54 15.72 -2.61
N PRO A 133 4.44 16.43 -1.92
CA PRO A 133 5.82 16.60 -2.40
C PRO A 133 6.60 15.29 -2.45
N VAL A 134 6.41 14.40 -1.48
CA VAL A 134 7.04 13.07 -1.45
C VAL A 134 6.47 12.18 -2.54
N ALA A 135 5.14 12.19 -2.73
CA ALA A 135 4.47 11.46 -3.81
C ALA A 135 4.97 11.90 -5.20
N ALA A 136 5.14 13.21 -5.42
CA ALA A 136 5.67 13.74 -6.66
C ALA A 136 7.15 13.33 -6.89
N GLU A 137 7.96 13.25 -5.85
CA GLU A 137 9.32 12.74 -5.96
C GLU A 137 9.35 11.26 -6.34
N ILE A 138 8.51 10.45 -5.68
CA ILE A 138 8.39 9.01 -5.99
C ILE A 138 7.96 8.83 -7.45
N GLU A 139 6.94 9.55 -7.91
CA GLU A 139 6.47 9.46 -9.29
C GLU A 139 7.57 9.83 -10.29
N ARG A 140 8.27 10.92 -10.05
CA ARG A 140 9.36 11.37 -10.93
C ARG A 140 10.52 10.36 -10.99
N ARG A 141 10.90 9.74 -9.85
CA ARG A 141 12.06 8.84 -9.76
C ARG A 141 11.72 7.39 -10.09
N ALA A 142 10.61 6.89 -9.55
CA ALA A 142 10.18 5.51 -9.74
C ALA A 142 9.23 5.34 -10.92
N ARG A 143 8.67 6.43 -11.47
CA ARG A 143 7.59 6.35 -12.47
C ARG A 143 6.39 5.54 -11.99
N VAL A 144 6.08 5.70 -10.70
CA VAL A 144 4.94 5.10 -10.03
C VAL A 144 4.19 6.19 -9.28
N GLY A 145 2.95 6.44 -9.66
CA GLY A 145 2.07 7.40 -9.00
C GLY A 145 1.45 6.80 -7.73
N LEU A 146 1.37 7.59 -6.66
CA LEU A 146 0.60 7.26 -5.47
C LEU A 146 -0.82 7.78 -5.69
N ILE A 147 -1.77 6.89 -5.96
CA ILE A 147 -3.15 7.26 -6.36
C ILE A 147 -4.14 7.30 -5.20
N GLY A 148 -3.74 6.91 -4.01
CA GLY A 148 -4.54 6.92 -2.78
C GLY A 148 -3.77 6.35 -1.61
N TYR A 149 -4.32 6.50 -0.40
CA TYR A 149 -3.71 6.02 0.83
C TYR A 149 -4.73 5.20 1.63
N ALA A 150 -4.42 3.94 1.87
CA ALA A 150 -5.07 3.05 2.82
C ALA A 150 -4.22 2.96 4.10
N GLY A 151 -4.61 2.11 5.04
CA GLY A 151 -3.96 1.95 6.32
C GLY A 151 -4.88 2.32 7.49
N GLY A 152 -4.29 2.60 8.64
CA GLY A 152 -5.00 3.00 9.85
C GLY A 152 -4.87 2.00 10.99
N GLY A 153 -4.28 0.83 10.74
CA GLY A 153 -3.92 -0.13 11.79
C GLY A 153 -2.80 0.40 12.67
N VAL A 154 -2.95 0.22 13.98
CA VAL A 154 -1.97 0.67 14.96
C VAL A 154 -0.89 -0.40 15.13
N ARG A 155 0.35 -0.01 14.86
CA ARG A 155 1.49 -0.94 14.93
C ARG A 155 2.02 -1.09 16.34
N ASN A 156 2.20 -2.35 16.70
CA ASN A 156 2.71 -2.79 17.99
C ASN A 156 3.85 -3.79 17.80
N ILE A 157 4.70 -3.96 18.82
CA ILE A 157 5.70 -5.01 18.84
C ILE A 157 5.02 -6.33 19.21
N PHE A 158 5.24 -7.39 18.41
CA PHE A 158 4.92 -8.76 18.81
C PHE A 158 6.21 -9.50 19.14
N ALA A 159 6.21 -10.29 20.23
CA ALA A 159 7.42 -10.94 20.73
C ALA A 159 7.14 -12.34 21.31
N ASN A 160 8.17 -13.19 21.29
CA ASN A 160 8.13 -14.52 21.90
C ASN A 160 8.15 -14.46 23.45
N LYS A 161 8.44 -13.31 24.05
CA LYS A 161 8.46 -13.05 25.49
C LYS A 161 7.61 -11.82 25.86
N ARG A 162 7.18 -11.77 27.13
CA ARG A 162 6.47 -10.61 27.67
C ARG A 162 7.47 -9.47 27.92
N ILE A 163 7.06 -8.24 27.56
CA ILE A 163 7.84 -7.01 27.72
C ILE A 163 6.86 -5.91 28.18
N THR A 164 7.20 -5.19 29.24
CA THR A 164 6.32 -4.19 29.86
C THR A 164 6.93 -2.80 29.97
N ASN A 165 8.25 -2.66 29.81
CA ASN A 165 8.98 -1.42 30.05
C ASN A 165 10.23 -1.32 29.16
N MET A 166 10.88 -0.13 29.17
CA MET A 166 12.07 0.16 28.36
C MET A 166 13.28 -0.71 28.69
N ALA A 167 13.44 -1.12 29.95
CA ALA A 167 14.59 -1.93 30.35
C ALA A 167 14.53 -3.33 29.70
N GLU A 168 13.34 -3.88 29.54
CA GLU A 168 13.10 -5.19 28.92
C GLU A 168 13.22 -5.15 27.38
N LEU A 169 13.17 -3.95 26.76
CA LEU A 169 13.45 -3.78 25.32
C LEU A 169 14.94 -3.87 24.98
N ARG A 170 15.84 -3.65 25.98
CA ARG A 170 17.28 -3.61 25.71
C ARG A 170 17.79 -4.94 25.16
N GLY A 171 18.47 -4.84 24.02
CA GLY A 171 19.04 -5.99 23.32
C GLY A 171 18.02 -6.89 22.62
N LEU A 172 16.72 -6.59 22.66
CA LEU A 172 15.69 -7.37 21.96
C LEU A 172 16.00 -7.42 20.47
N LYS A 173 16.18 -8.63 19.95
CA LYS A 173 16.39 -8.84 18.51
C LYS A 173 15.06 -8.67 17.78
N VAL A 174 14.87 -7.54 17.14
CA VAL A 174 13.62 -7.21 16.48
C VAL A 174 13.79 -7.11 14.96
N ARG A 175 12.90 -7.72 14.20
CA ARG A 175 12.83 -7.51 12.76
C ARG A 175 12.23 -6.15 12.44
N VAL A 176 12.83 -5.45 11.48
CA VAL A 176 12.32 -4.19 10.94
C VAL A 176 12.23 -4.23 9.42
N GLN A 177 11.48 -3.28 8.86
CA GLN A 177 11.42 -3.04 7.43
C GLN A 177 12.74 -2.45 6.92
N GLY A 178 13.03 -2.60 5.63
CA GLY A 178 14.28 -2.17 4.99
C GLY A 178 14.39 -0.65 4.77
N ALA A 179 14.13 0.16 5.80
CA ALA A 179 14.29 1.61 5.75
C ALA A 179 15.04 2.13 6.99
N PRO A 180 15.97 3.11 6.82
CA PRO A 180 16.84 3.58 7.90
C PRO A 180 16.10 4.08 9.12
N ILE A 181 14.96 4.77 8.94
CA ILE A 181 14.19 5.31 10.07
C ILE A 181 13.69 4.21 11.02
N TRP A 182 13.27 3.07 10.49
CA TRP A 182 12.81 1.94 11.30
C TRP A 182 13.95 1.36 12.15
N SER A 183 15.12 1.10 11.55
CA SER A 183 16.29 0.62 12.29
C SER A 183 16.74 1.60 13.37
N ARG A 184 16.84 2.89 13.02
CA ARG A 184 17.27 3.95 13.96
C ARG A 184 16.31 4.13 15.13
N THR A 185 15.00 4.02 14.87
CA THR A 185 13.96 4.09 15.90
C THR A 185 14.14 3.00 16.95
N PHE A 186 14.27 1.75 16.52
CA PHE A 186 14.40 0.64 17.45
C PHE A 186 15.78 0.60 18.13
N GLN A 187 16.84 1.05 17.46
CA GLN A 187 18.15 1.27 18.10
C GLN A 187 18.09 2.32 19.20
N ALA A 188 17.39 3.46 18.98
CA ALA A 188 17.21 4.50 19.99
C ALA A 188 16.44 4.00 21.22
N ALA A 189 15.57 3.01 21.05
CA ALA A 189 14.88 2.31 22.13
C ALA A 189 15.75 1.23 22.82
N GLY A 190 17.01 1.06 22.39
CA GLY A 190 17.95 0.08 22.98
C GLY A 190 17.82 -1.34 22.43
N MET A 191 17.00 -1.56 21.39
CA MET A 191 16.83 -2.86 20.74
C MET A 191 17.94 -3.14 19.72
N SER A 192 17.98 -4.38 19.22
CA SER A 192 18.88 -4.85 18.17
C SER A 192 18.08 -5.15 16.89
N PRO A 193 17.82 -4.15 16.04
CA PRO A 193 17.02 -4.34 14.82
C PRO A 193 17.81 -5.06 13.73
N SER A 194 17.12 -5.94 13.00
CA SER A 194 17.61 -6.64 11.83
C SER A 194 16.62 -6.50 10.67
N VAL A 195 17.14 -6.21 9.47
CA VAL A 195 16.32 -6.16 8.25
C VAL A 195 16.21 -7.56 7.69
N ILE A 196 15.02 -8.13 7.74
CA ILE A 196 14.69 -9.48 7.25
C ILE A 196 13.45 -9.39 6.37
N ALA A 197 13.38 -10.19 5.30
CA ALA A 197 12.23 -10.25 4.43
C ALA A 197 10.96 -10.64 5.19
N TYR A 198 9.81 -10.06 4.81
CA TYR A 198 8.58 -10.20 5.61
C TYR A 198 8.11 -11.65 5.74
N ASN A 199 8.24 -12.44 4.69
CA ASN A 199 7.89 -13.86 4.67
C ASN A 199 8.86 -14.74 5.48
N GLU A 200 10.01 -14.21 5.90
CA GLU A 200 11.01 -14.93 6.72
C GLU A 200 10.85 -14.66 8.22
N VAL A 201 9.99 -13.72 8.62
CA VAL A 201 9.82 -13.30 10.02
C VAL A 201 9.35 -14.45 10.90
N TYR A 202 8.35 -15.21 10.45
CA TYR A 202 7.84 -16.37 11.18
C TYR A 202 8.96 -17.36 11.51
N ASN A 203 9.69 -17.81 10.49
CA ASN A 203 10.80 -18.74 10.64
C ASN A 203 11.96 -18.13 11.44
N GLY A 204 12.21 -16.83 11.27
CA GLY A 204 13.24 -16.10 12.03
C GLY A 204 12.98 -16.12 13.54
N ILE A 205 11.72 -15.96 13.96
CA ILE A 205 11.34 -16.06 15.38
C ILE A 205 11.34 -17.51 15.84
N GLN A 206 10.77 -18.42 15.06
CA GLN A 206 10.71 -19.85 15.40
C GLN A 206 12.12 -20.44 15.64
N ASN A 207 13.11 -20.00 14.87
CA ASN A 207 14.50 -20.44 14.96
C ASN A 207 15.37 -19.56 15.88
N ASN A 208 14.78 -18.60 16.62
CA ASN A 208 15.48 -17.68 17.52
C ASN A 208 16.56 -16.79 16.85
N VAL A 209 16.50 -16.58 15.55
CA VAL A 209 17.34 -15.59 14.83
C VAL A 209 16.96 -14.18 15.26
N ILE A 210 15.66 -13.94 15.41
CA ILE A 210 15.05 -12.75 16.02
C ILE A 210 14.07 -13.19 17.12
N GLU A 211 13.69 -12.28 18.00
CA GLU A 211 12.76 -12.54 19.12
C GLU A 211 11.42 -11.84 18.93
N ALA A 212 11.39 -10.85 18.05
CA ALA A 212 10.26 -9.93 17.86
C ALA A 212 10.16 -9.42 16.44
N GLY A 213 9.00 -8.89 16.12
CA GLY A 213 8.72 -8.03 14.99
C GLY A 213 7.73 -6.96 15.39
N GLU A 214 7.25 -6.19 14.42
CA GLU A 214 6.27 -5.14 14.66
C GLU A 214 5.25 -5.12 13.51
N ASN A 215 3.96 -4.95 13.84
CA ASN A 215 2.89 -4.86 12.86
C ASN A 215 1.57 -4.38 13.47
N GLU A 216 0.60 -4.07 12.61
CA GLU A 216 -0.82 -3.95 12.92
C GLU A 216 -1.49 -5.34 13.05
N ALA A 217 -2.69 -5.39 13.63
CA ALA A 217 -3.39 -6.65 13.90
C ALA A 217 -3.64 -7.51 12.65
N ALA A 218 -3.99 -6.89 11.54
CA ALA A 218 -4.25 -7.60 10.28
C ALA A 218 -3.02 -8.37 9.78
N GLY A 219 -1.84 -7.75 9.86
CA GLY A 219 -0.59 -8.40 9.48
C GLY A 219 -0.18 -9.52 10.44
N VAL A 220 -0.36 -9.31 11.76
CA VAL A 220 -0.09 -10.37 12.78
C VAL A 220 -0.96 -11.59 12.52
N GLU A 221 -2.24 -11.40 12.19
CA GLU A 221 -3.16 -12.49 11.87
C GLU A 221 -2.82 -13.18 10.55
N ALA A 222 -2.69 -12.42 9.47
CA ALA A 222 -2.49 -12.95 8.13
C ALA A 222 -1.21 -13.79 8.01
N MET A 223 -0.15 -13.39 8.73
CA MET A 223 1.14 -14.09 8.76
C MET A 223 1.27 -15.09 9.92
N ARG A 224 0.21 -15.24 10.72
CA ARG A 224 0.17 -16.15 11.88
C ARG A 224 1.31 -15.93 12.88
N PHE A 225 1.82 -14.70 12.99
CA PHE A 225 2.93 -14.39 13.88
C PHE A 225 2.63 -14.71 15.35
N TYR A 226 1.34 -14.70 15.74
CA TYR A 226 0.89 -15.09 17.07
C TYR A 226 1.30 -16.53 17.48
N GLU A 227 1.60 -17.43 16.54
CA GLU A 227 2.01 -18.80 16.84
C GLU A 227 3.44 -18.87 17.39
N VAL A 228 4.30 -17.97 16.94
CA VAL A 228 5.72 -17.92 17.34
C VAL A 228 6.05 -16.75 18.26
N ALA A 229 5.18 -15.73 18.32
CA ALA A 229 5.33 -14.51 19.12
C ALA A 229 3.96 -14.06 19.66
N PRO A 230 3.41 -14.79 20.66
CA PRO A 230 2.03 -14.59 21.13
C PRO A 230 1.83 -13.34 22.00
N ASN A 231 2.88 -12.61 22.36
CA ASN A 231 2.76 -11.41 23.18
C ASN A 231 2.78 -10.16 22.28
N LEU A 232 1.65 -9.45 22.23
CA LEU A 232 1.54 -8.16 21.56
C LEU A 232 1.77 -7.04 22.57
N ILE A 233 2.91 -6.43 22.49
CA ILE A 233 3.36 -5.35 23.37
C ILE A 233 2.76 -4.03 22.85
N MET A 234 1.87 -3.42 23.60
CA MET A 234 1.07 -2.26 23.17
C MET A 234 1.91 -0.97 23.13
N THR A 235 2.95 -0.98 22.31
CA THR A 235 3.83 0.18 22.11
C THR A 235 3.19 1.29 21.30
N GLN A 236 2.22 0.97 20.42
CA GLN A 236 1.48 1.93 19.59
C GLN A 236 2.42 2.96 18.94
N HIS A 237 3.51 2.46 18.37
CA HIS A 237 4.63 3.28 17.92
C HIS A 237 4.43 3.85 16.50
N ALA A 238 3.48 3.33 15.72
CA ALA A 238 3.16 3.87 14.41
C ALA A 238 1.70 3.59 14.03
N ILE A 239 1.19 4.35 13.06
CA ILE A 239 -0.07 4.08 12.36
C ILE A 239 0.27 3.78 10.92
N THR A 240 -0.20 2.65 10.43
CA THR A 240 0.11 2.18 9.09
C THR A 240 -0.38 3.14 8.01
N ILE A 241 0.47 3.46 7.05
CA ILE A 241 0.08 4.02 5.76
C ILE A 241 0.45 3.02 4.66
N ARG A 242 -0.49 2.81 3.74
CA ARG A 242 -0.28 1.95 2.57
C ARG A 242 -0.76 2.66 1.31
N PRO A 243 0.14 3.29 0.55
CA PRO A 243 -0.19 3.86 -0.74
C PRO A 243 -0.70 2.81 -1.72
N LEU A 244 -1.83 3.14 -2.38
CA LEU A 244 -2.20 2.51 -3.63
C LEU A 244 -1.33 3.12 -4.72
N CYS A 245 -0.63 2.26 -5.43
CA CYS A 245 0.38 2.61 -6.42
C CYS A 245 -0.08 2.23 -7.82
N PHE A 246 0.24 3.05 -8.81
CA PHE A 246 -0.03 2.74 -10.22
C PHE A 246 1.17 3.13 -11.09
N SER A 247 1.55 2.27 -12.04
CA SER A 247 2.63 2.56 -13.00
C SER A 247 2.29 3.78 -13.87
N SER A 248 3.06 4.86 -13.75
CA SER A 248 2.85 6.06 -14.56
C SER A 248 3.07 5.80 -16.05
N GLN A 249 3.92 4.83 -16.40
CA GLN A 249 4.14 4.43 -17.78
C GLN A 249 2.94 3.69 -18.37
N THR A 250 2.30 2.81 -17.61
CA THR A 250 1.04 2.18 -18.02
C THR A 250 -0.05 3.25 -18.09
N LEU A 251 -0.19 4.09 -17.07
CA LEU A 251 -1.21 5.14 -17.02
C LEU A 251 -1.17 6.04 -18.26
N ALA A 252 0.01 6.49 -18.66
CA ALA A 252 0.20 7.38 -19.81
C ALA A 252 -0.23 6.76 -21.15
N ARG A 253 -0.31 5.44 -21.26
CA ARG A 253 -0.77 4.72 -22.48
C ARG A 253 -2.27 4.47 -22.52
N LEU A 254 -2.97 4.69 -21.40
CA LEU A 254 -4.41 4.46 -21.30
C LEU A 254 -5.19 5.65 -21.88
N PRO A 255 -6.45 5.46 -22.30
CA PRO A 255 -7.33 6.56 -22.69
C PRO A 255 -7.48 7.59 -21.57
N ALA A 256 -7.49 8.89 -21.88
CA ALA A 256 -7.58 9.94 -20.87
C ALA A 256 -8.76 9.78 -19.89
N PRO A 257 -9.99 9.41 -20.32
CA PRO A 257 -11.07 9.16 -19.38
C PRO A 257 -10.79 8.00 -18.41
N LEU A 258 -10.04 6.97 -18.84
CA LEU A 258 -9.62 5.88 -17.96
C LEU A 258 -8.55 6.30 -16.96
N GLN A 259 -7.61 7.17 -17.38
CA GLN A 259 -6.62 7.76 -16.47
C GLN A 259 -7.29 8.51 -15.31
N GLU A 260 -8.30 9.32 -15.61
CA GLU A 260 -9.06 10.06 -14.59
C GLU A 260 -9.89 9.12 -13.70
N ALA A 261 -10.51 8.08 -14.28
CA ALA A 261 -11.21 7.05 -13.52
C ALA A 261 -10.28 6.33 -12.53
N ILE A 262 -9.06 5.98 -12.95
CA ILE A 262 -8.03 5.34 -12.10
C ILE A 262 -7.63 6.25 -10.93
N LYS A 263 -7.33 7.52 -11.19
CA LYS A 263 -6.94 8.48 -10.14
C LYS A 263 -8.07 8.70 -9.13
N ARG A 264 -9.30 8.87 -9.60
CA ARG A 264 -10.47 9.01 -8.75
C ARG A 264 -10.74 7.74 -7.93
N ALA A 265 -10.74 6.59 -8.57
CA ALA A 265 -10.94 5.31 -7.92
C ALA A 265 -9.88 5.02 -6.86
N GLY A 266 -8.61 5.38 -7.13
CA GLY A 266 -7.51 5.23 -6.19
C GLY A 266 -7.72 6.01 -4.88
N LYS A 267 -8.16 7.27 -4.98
CA LYS A 267 -8.49 8.09 -3.80
C LYS A 267 -9.62 7.49 -2.98
N GLU A 268 -10.72 7.09 -3.62
CA GLU A 268 -11.88 6.53 -2.95
C GLU A 268 -11.61 5.15 -2.35
N ALA A 269 -10.88 4.29 -3.05
CA ALA A 269 -10.44 2.99 -2.52
C ALA A 269 -9.45 3.15 -1.36
N GLY A 270 -8.58 4.15 -1.41
CA GLY A 270 -7.72 4.52 -0.29
C GLY A 270 -8.52 4.91 0.94
N THR A 271 -9.53 5.79 0.79
CA THR A 271 -10.44 6.18 1.88
C THR A 271 -11.21 4.97 2.43
N PHE A 272 -11.71 4.08 1.58
CA PHE A 272 -12.33 2.83 2.00
C PHE A 272 -11.36 2.00 2.86
N GLY A 273 -10.11 1.81 2.39
CA GLY A 273 -9.08 1.05 3.13
C GLY A 273 -8.75 1.69 4.48
N ARG A 274 -8.67 3.04 4.57
CA ARG A 274 -8.47 3.76 5.84
C ARG A 274 -9.61 3.48 6.83
N GLN A 275 -10.84 3.60 6.40
CA GLN A 275 -12.01 3.38 7.25
C GLN A 275 -12.12 1.94 7.71
N ALA A 276 -11.94 0.99 6.79
CA ALA A 276 -12.03 -0.43 7.10
C ALA A 276 -10.96 -0.85 8.11
N GLU A 277 -9.68 -0.54 7.88
CA GLU A 277 -8.62 -0.96 8.78
C GLU A 277 -8.71 -0.29 10.15
N SER A 278 -8.97 1.02 10.21
CA SER A 278 -9.12 1.75 11.48
C SER A 278 -10.26 1.21 12.34
N SER A 279 -11.37 0.78 11.72
CA SER A 279 -12.51 0.22 12.45
C SER A 279 -12.32 -1.25 12.85
N GLU A 280 -11.57 -2.02 12.07
CA GLU A 280 -11.42 -3.47 12.27
C GLU A 280 -10.22 -3.83 13.17
N ASP A 281 -9.18 -2.99 13.25
CA ASP A 281 -7.92 -3.32 13.94
C ASP A 281 -8.13 -3.72 15.41
N GLY A 282 -8.88 -2.92 16.16
CA GLY A 282 -9.19 -3.23 17.57
C GLY A 282 -10.08 -4.46 17.75
N GLN A 283 -11.03 -4.69 16.83
CA GLN A 283 -11.90 -5.87 16.86
C GLN A 283 -11.10 -7.13 16.57
N LYS A 284 -10.21 -7.09 15.61
CA LYS A 284 -9.31 -8.19 15.24
C LYS A 284 -8.39 -8.57 16.41
N LEU A 285 -7.80 -7.61 17.10
CA LEU A 285 -7.03 -7.87 18.32
C LEU A 285 -7.87 -8.57 19.39
N THR A 286 -9.08 -8.12 19.62
CA THR A 286 -10.00 -8.73 20.59
C THR A 286 -10.36 -10.16 20.19
N GLN A 287 -10.60 -10.42 18.92
CA GLN A 287 -10.89 -11.78 18.42
C GLN A 287 -9.69 -12.73 18.62
N LEU A 288 -8.48 -12.29 18.29
CA LEU A 288 -7.25 -13.08 18.48
C LEU A 288 -7.00 -13.37 19.96
N GLU A 289 -7.24 -12.39 20.85
CA GLU A 289 -7.08 -12.55 22.29
C GLU A 289 -8.15 -13.50 22.88
N THR A 290 -9.42 -13.32 22.52
CA THR A 290 -10.52 -14.19 22.95
C THR A 290 -10.33 -15.63 22.49
N ALA A 291 -9.76 -15.81 21.28
CA ALA A 291 -9.40 -17.14 20.77
C ALA A 291 -8.15 -17.74 21.42
N GLY A 292 -7.52 -17.06 22.39
CA GLY A 292 -6.31 -17.50 23.07
C GLY A 292 -5.05 -17.55 22.17
N ARG A 293 -5.11 -16.87 21.01
CA ARG A 293 -4.01 -16.88 20.02
C ARG A 293 -2.92 -15.87 20.33
N LEU A 294 -3.28 -14.71 20.94
CA LEU A 294 -2.31 -13.73 21.39
C LEU A 294 -2.70 -13.16 22.75
N ARG A 295 -1.77 -12.47 23.40
CA ARG A 295 -1.96 -11.75 24.66
C ARG A 295 -1.55 -10.31 24.47
N ARG A 296 -2.44 -9.37 24.73
CA ARG A 296 -2.08 -7.95 24.81
C ARG A 296 -1.28 -7.72 26.10
N VAL A 297 -0.11 -7.15 25.95
CA VAL A 297 0.78 -6.79 27.06
C VAL A 297 0.85 -5.27 27.11
N GLU A 298 0.40 -4.70 28.23
CA GLU A 298 0.53 -3.27 28.45
C GLU A 298 2.01 -2.88 28.49
N PHE A 299 2.35 -1.81 27.74
CA PHE A 299 3.67 -1.19 27.76
C PHE A 299 3.58 0.15 28.51
N THR A 300 4.03 0.15 29.77
CA THR A 300 3.80 1.25 30.70
C THR A 300 4.62 2.50 30.39
N GLU A 301 5.68 2.39 29.60
CA GLU A 301 6.66 3.45 29.35
C GLU A 301 6.60 3.99 27.90
N ARG A 302 5.42 3.97 27.25
CA ARG A 302 5.26 4.48 25.87
C ARG A 302 5.78 5.93 25.71
N ALA A 303 5.56 6.78 26.71
CA ALA A 303 6.06 8.15 26.67
C ALA A 303 7.59 8.22 26.71
N ALA A 304 8.26 7.32 27.44
CA ALA A 304 9.72 7.22 27.46
C ALA A 304 10.25 6.70 26.11
N LEU A 305 9.58 5.72 25.53
CA LEU A 305 9.90 5.20 24.19
C LEU A 305 9.81 6.34 23.14
N LYS A 306 8.72 7.10 23.15
CA LYS A 306 8.58 8.26 22.25
C LYS A 306 9.71 9.27 22.43
N ARG A 307 10.02 9.67 23.68
CA ARG A 307 11.12 10.61 23.96
C ARG A 307 12.48 10.12 23.46
N ALA A 308 12.74 8.83 23.50
CA ALA A 308 13.97 8.25 22.96
C ALA A 308 14.03 8.34 21.43
N VAL A 309 12.88 8.27 20.75
CA VAL A 309 12.76 8.29 19.29
C VAL A 309 12.68 9.72 18.72
N ASP A 310 12.12 10.70 19.44
CA ASP A 310 11.91 12.06 18.93
C ASP A 310 13.16 12.70 18.29
N PRO A 311 14.37 12.58 18.86
CA PRO A 311 15.59 13.12 18.21
C PRO A 311 15.90 12.43 16.87
N VAL A 312 15.59 11.14 16.75
CA VAL A 312 15.80 10.39 15.51
C VAL A 312 14.87 10.91 14.42
N MET A 313 13.61 11.18 14.75
CA MET A 313 12.63 11.73 13.82
C MET A 313 13.04 13.11 13.29
N VAL A 314 13.46 14.00 14.18
CA VAL A 314 13.95 15.35 13.80
C VAL A 314 15.17 15.25 12.88
N ALA A 315 16.15 14.43 13.23
CA ALA A 315 17.35 14.24 12.42
C ALA A 315 17.02 13.62 11.05
N TYR A 316 16.14 12.63 11.03
CA TYR A 316 15.74 11.97 9.79
C TYR A 316 14.96 12.90 8.86
N ALA A 317 14.03 13.70 9.40
CA ALA A 317 13.27 14.66 8.60
C ALA A 317 14.20 15.65 7.87
N ARG A 318 15.27 16.12 8.54
CA ARG A 318 16.31 16.96 7.93
C ARG A 318 17.11 16.22 6.86
N GLU A 319 17.55 15.01 7.18
CA GLU A 319 18.38 14.19 6.28
C GLU A 319 17.69 13.91 4.95
N VAL A 320 16.36 13.79 4.94
CA VAL A 320 15.56 13.44 3.74
C VAL A 320 14.81 14.65 3.16
N ASP A 321 15.17 15.87 3.55
CA ASP A 321 14.55 17.12 3.10
C ASP A 321 13.02 17.21 3.39
N ALA A 322 12.55 16.52 4.45
CA ALA A 322 11.14 16.47 4.86
C ALA A 322 10.84 17.39 6.08
N GLU A 323 11.77 18.25 6.54
CA GLU A 323 11.60 19.09 7.74
C GLU A 323 10.37 20.01 7.63
N ALA A 324 10.15 20.61 6.47
CA ALA A 324 8.99 21.47 6.24
C ALA A 324 7.66 20.68 6.37
N ILE A 325 7.61 19.46 5.85
CA ILE A 325 6.43 18.56 5.97
C ILE A 325 6.27 18.18 7.45
N PHE A 326 7.35 17.79 8.13
CA PHE A 326 7.34 17.43 9.56
C PHE A 326 6.79 18.54 10.43
N ASN A 327 7.23 19.79 10.21
CA ASN A 327 6.75 20.96 10.95
C ASN A 327 5.25 21.22 10.68
N ARG A 328 4.78 21.07 9.44
CA ARG A 328 3.36 21.18 9.09
C ARG A 328 2.51 20.09 9.76
N ILE A 329 2.98 18.84 9.77
CA ILE A 329 2.33 17.74 10.47
C ILE A 329 2.18 18.05 11.96
N ASN A 330 3.25 18.50 12.61
CA ASN A 330 3.23 18.84 14.04
C ASN A 330 2.32 20.04 14.38
N ALA A 331 2.12 20.96 13.43
CA ALA A 331 1.26 22.12 13.60
C ALA A 331 -0.24 21.82 13.47
N ILE A 332 -0.63 20.65 12.94
CA ILE A 332 -2.03 20.25 12.90
C ILE A 332 -2.54 20.04 14.32
N THR A 333 -3.50 20.83 14.71
CA THR A 333 -4.28 20.64 15.96
C THR A 333 -5.52 19.82 15.62
N SER A 334 -5.63 18.63 16.18
CA SER A 334 -6.83 17.80 16.11
C SER A 334 -7.86 18.25 17.09
#